data_a2220714e57b09c72b7e7e2c05a4dbaf
#
_entry.id   a2220714e57b09c72b7e7e2c05a4dbaf
#
_cell.length_a   1.000
_cell.length_b   1.000
_cell.length_c   1.000
_cell.angle_alpha   90.00
_cell.angle_beta   90.00
_cell.angle_gamma   90.00
#
_symmetry.space_group_name_H-M   'P 1'
#
loop_
_entity.id
_entity.type
_entity.pdbx_description
1 polymer ?
#
loop_
_entity_poly.entity_id
_entity_poly.type
_entity_poly.pdbx_seq_one_letter_code
_entity_poly.pdbx_strand_id
1 'polypeptide(L)'
;LTRSKELITFAFRVTAKPAGSRQVAGPSQTANLTYDMQSFTPEVQKRFKYWQMRTLIATMIGYALFYFVRKNFSLAMPGLEADLGISKTSLGIFLTLNGLVYGLSRFVNGILADRLNARFFMATGLALCALANFAFGFGVDVSEWITGESSGSQFNNTLILFMGVMWVVNGMLQGTGFPPCARLLTHWIPPKELATKMSVWNTSHSIGAGLVVILCGYIMSHMGTGDAHVGAWRWCFWIPAGISFAGAIG
;
A
#
# COMPACT_ATOMS: atom_id res chain seq x y z
N LEU A 1 -19.43 10.09 12.99
CA LEU A 1 -18.21 9.82 13.79
C LEU A 1 -18.53 9.17 15.14
N THR A 2 -19.55 9.62 15.85
CA THR A 2 -19.94 9.10 17.19
C THR A 2 -20.48 7.67 17.13
N ARG A 3 -21.31 7.34 16.12
CA ARG A 3 -21.89 6.00 15.91
C ARG A 3 -20.86 4.92 15.54
N SER A 4 -19.76 5.29 14.89
CA SER A 4 -18.68 4.35 14.56
C SER A 4 -17.87 3.95 15.80
N LYS A 5 -17.69 4.88 16.75
CA LYS A 5 -17.04 4.61 18.04
C LYS A 5 -17.86 3.65 18.91
N GLU A 6 -19.18 3.75 18.90
CA GLU A 6 -20.04 2.85 19.67
C GLU A 6 -19.97 1.40 19.14
N LEU A 7 -19.87 1.19 17.81
CA LEU A 7 -19.72 -0.13 17.23
C LEU A 7 -18.34 -0.73 17.52
N ILE A 8 -17.29 0.09 17.53
CA ILE A 8 -15.94 -0.35 17.90
C ILE A 8 -15.89 -0.67 19.40
N THR A 9 -16.51 0.18 20.24
CA THR A 9 -16.63 -0.06 21.68
C THR A 9 -17.51 -1.29 21.96
N PHE A 10 -18.55 -1.53 21.18
CA PHE A 10 -19.40 -2.70 21.26
C PHE A 10 -18.65 -3.98 20.86
N ALA A 11 -17.88 -3.97 19.77
CA ALA A 11 -17.02 -5.08 19.38
C ALA A 11 -15.95 -5.37 20.46
N PHE A 12 -15.41 -4.33 21.11
CA PHE A 12 -14.46 -4.48 22.22
C PHE A 12 -15.12 -5.00 23.52
N ARG A 13 -16.37 -4.61 23.81
CA ARG A 13 -17.11 -5.14 24.96
C ARG A 13 -17.52 -6.61 24.82
N VAL A 14 -17.78 -7.07 23.60
CA VAL A 14 -18.12 -8.49 23.33
C VAL A 14 -16.90 -9.39 23.51
N THR A 15 -15.67 -8.85 23.40
CA THR A 15 -14.42 -9.61 23.64
C THR A 15 -13.92 -9.52 25.09
N ALA A 16 -14.42 -8.59 25.91
CA ALA A 16 -14.07 -8.45 27.30
C ALA A 16 -15.04 -9.24 28.18
N LYS A 17 -14.64 -10.42 28.64
CA LYS A 17 -15.33 -11.19 29.69
C LYS A 17 -15.36 -10.37 30.98
N PRO A 18 -16.50 -10.24 31.70
CA PRO A 18 -16.54 -9.55 32.98
C PRO A 18 -15.58 -10.20 33.98
N ALA A 19 -14.78 -9.39 34.63
CA ALA A 19 -13.86 -9.81 35.68
C ALA A 19 -14.66 -10.31 36.91
N GLY A 20 -14.84 -11.61 37.00
CA GLY A 20 -15.49 -12.25 38.14
C GLY A 20 -15.48 -13.77 37.99
N SER A 21 -14.52 -14.40 38.62
CA SER A 21 -14.24 -15.82 38.78
C SER A 21 -13.04 -16.37 38.03
N ARG A 22 -11.88 -16.38 38.70
CA ARG A 22 -10.73 -17.19 38.31
C ARG A 22 -11.10 -18.67 38.56
N GLN A 23 -11.59 -19.35 37.56
CA GLN A 23 -11.36 -20.79 37.43
C GLN A 23 -10.30 -20.99 36.33
N VAL A 24 -9.24 -21.69 36.68
CA VAL A 24 -8.18 -22.12 35.76
C VAL A 24 -8.83 -23.06 34.75
N ALA A 25 -9.13 -22.54 33.57
CA ALA A 25 -9.72 -23.31 32.49
C ALA A 25 -8.63 -24.19 31.85
N GLY A 26 -8.87 -25.48 31.79
CA GLY A 26 -8.02 -26.43 31.08
C GLY A 26 -7.90 -26.15 29.57
N PRO A 27 -6.91 -26.80 28.88
CA PRO A 27 -6.56 -26.48 27.49
C PRO A 27 -7.69 -26.64 26.44
N SER A 28 -8.80 -27.26 26.80
CA SER A 28 -9.94 -27.52 25.91
C SER A 28 -10.96 -26.36 25.84
N GLN A 29 -10.88 -25.36 26.71
CA GLN A 29 -11.84 -24.24 26.72
C GLN A 29 -11.43 -23.03 25.89
N THR A 30 -10.21 -22.98 25.34
CA THR A 30 -9.75 -21.90 24.46
C THR A 30 -10.29 -22.02 23.02
N ALA A 31 -10.92 -23.14 22.68
CA ALA A 31 -11.38 -23.42 21.30
C ALA A 31 -12.80 -22.93 20.97
N ASN A 32 -13.57 -22.38 21.93
CA ASN A 32 -14.99 -22.05 21.72
C ASN A 32 -15.34 -20.56 21.87
N LEU A 33 -14.43 -19.65 21.51
CA LEU A 33 -14.82 -18.28 21.14
C LEU A 33 -15.29 -18.26 19.66
N THR A 34 -16.13 -19.21 19.31
CA THR A 34 -16.94 -19.12 18.11
C THR A 34 -17.90 -17.97 18.36
N TYR A 35 -17.73 -16.87 17.61
CA TYR A 35 -18.74 -15.83 17.46
C TYR A 35 -20.04 -16.52 17.08
N ASP A 36 -20.90 -16.77 18.05
CA ASP A 36 -22.23 -17.28 17.77
C ASP A 36 -23.09 -16.10 17.25
N MET A 37 -22.92 -15.86 15.95
CA MET A 37 -23.68 -14.82 15.25
C MET A 37 -25.17 -15.08 15.31
N GLN A 38 -25.62 -16.30 15.66
CA GLN A 38 -27.03 -16.67 15.78
C GLN A 38 -27.66 -16.07 17.03
N SER A 39 -26.87 -15.68 18.02
CA SER A 39 -27.35 -15.04 19.25
C SER A 39 -27.73 -13.56 19.08
N PHE A 40 -27.36 -12.93 17.95
CA PHE A 40 -27.67 -11.51 17.68
C PHE A 40 -28.96 -11.32 16.88
N THR A 41 -29.60 -10.16 17.07
CA THR A 41 -30.78 -9.80 16.29
C THR A 41 -30.46 -9.74 14.78
N PRO A 42 -31.40 -10.07 13.91
CA PRO A 42 -31.19 -10.04 12.45
C PRO A 42 -30.66 -8.72 11.91
N GLU A 43 -31.03 -7.61 12.53
CA GLU A 43 -30.55 -6.27 12.17
C GLU A 43 -29.06 -6.09 12.47
N VAL A 44 -28.59 -6.57 13.64
CA VAL A 44 -27.18 -6.51 14.02
C VAL A 44 -26.35 -7.39 13.10
N GLN A 45 -26.83 -8.60 12.76
CA GLN A 45 -26.15 -9.50 11.83
C GLN A 45 -26.02 -8.86 10.43
N LYS A 46 -27.08 -8.24 9.89
CA LYS A 46 -27.07 -7.55 8.60
C LYS A 46 -26.08 -6.39 8.59
N ARG A 47 -26.06 -5.60 9.65
CA ARG A 47 -25.13 -4.46 9.80
C ARG A 47 -23.68 -4.92 9.93
N PHE A 48 -23.42 -5.99 10.66
CA PHE A 48 -22.09 -6.58 10.78
C PHE A 48 -21.55 -7.06 9.42
N LYS A 49 -22.37 -7.83 8.66
CA LYS A 49 -22.01 -8.29 7.30
C LYS A 49 -21.73 -7.14 6.34
N TYR A 50 -22.52 -6.07 6.43
CA TYR A 50 -22.29 -4.86 5.63
C TYR A 50 -20.90 -4.25 5.90
N TRP A 51 -20.55 -4.04 7.16
CA TRP A 51 -19.24 -3.47 7.53
C TRP A 51 -18.09 -4.42 7.24
N GLN A 52 -18.27 -5.71 7.43
CA GLN A 52 -17.31 -6.74 7.06
C GLN A 52 -16.97 -6.67 5.56
N MET A 53 -17.99 -6.63 4.70
CA MET A 53 -17.79 -6.55 3.25
C MET A 53 -17.16 -5.21 2.85
N ARG A 54 -17.63 -4.12 3.43
CA ARG A 54 -17.05 -2.79 3.18
C ARG A 54 -15.57 -2.72 3.56
N THR A 55 -15.19 -3.28 4.71
CA THR A 55 -13.79 -3.34 5.14
C THR A 55 -12.95 -4.20 4.20
N LEU A 56 -13.47 -5.36 3.79
CA LEU A 56 -12.81 -6.23 2.82
C LEU A 56 -12.53 -5.49 1.51
N ILE A 57 -13.54 -4.89 0.91
CA ILE A 57 -13.42 -4.18 -0.37
C ILE A 57 -12.50 -2.96 -0.25
N ALA A 58 -12.65 -2.16 0.81
CA ALA A 58 -11.81 -0.98 1.02
C ALA A 58 -10.33 -1.34 1.16
N THR A 59 -10.02 -2.40 1.94
CA THR A 59 -8.64 -2.88 2.07
C THR A 59 -8.11 -3.52 0.79
N MET A 60 -8.95 -4.18 -0.01
CA MET A 60 -8.57 -4.69 -1.34
C MET A 60 -8.19 -3.56 -2.30
N ILE A 61 -9.04 -2.53 -2.40
CA ILE A 61 -8.77 -1.36 -3.25
C ILE A 61 -7.50 -0.65 -2.78
N GLY A 62 -7.39 -0.33 -1.49
CA GLY A 62 -6.23 0.35 -0.96
C GLY A 62 -4.93 -0.45 -1.19
N TYR A 63 -4.96 -1.77 -1.01
CA TYR A 63 -3.79 -2.61 -1.25
C TYR A 63 -3.45 -2.73 -2.75
N ALA A 64 -4.44 -2.76 -3.64
CA ALA A 64 -4.22 -2.69 -5.07
C ALA A 64 -3.53 -1.38 -5.48
N LEU A 65 -3.93 -0.25 -4.87
CA LEU A 65 -3.32 1.06 -5.13
C LEU A 65 -1.86 1.16 -4.66
N PHE A 66 -1.44 0.44 -3.62
CA PHE A 66 -0.02 0.31 -3.29
C PHE A 66 0.78 -0.31 -4.42
N TYR A 67 0.19 -1.21 -5.21
CA TYR A 67 0.87 -1.80 -6.38
C TYR A 67 0.99 -0.83 -7.55
N PHE A 68 0.11 0.17 -7.68
CA PHE A 68 0.23 1.23 -8.68
C PHE A 68 1.53 2.02 -8.52
N VAL A 69 1.89 2.38 -7.30
CA VAL A 69 3.11 3.13 -6.96
C VAL A 69 4.30 2.25 -6.56
N ARG A 70 4.23 0.96 -6.88
CA ARG A 70 5.30 -0.02 -6.66
C ARG A 70 5.78 -0.65 -7.95
N LYS A 71 4.86 -1.06 -8.84
CA LYS A 71 5.18 -1.77 -10.07
C LYS A 71 5.45 -0.85 -11.25
N ASN A 72 5.00 0.40 -11.18
CA ASN A 72 5.25 1.41 -12.21
C ASN A 72 6.74 1.61 -12.54
N PHE A 73 7.64 1.51 -11.56
CA PHE A 73 9.08 1.67 -11.77
C PHE A 73 9.64 0.69 -12.80
N SER A 74 9.33 -0.61 -12.65
CA SER A 74 9.82 -1.64 -13.58
C SER A 74 9.34 -1.41 -15.01
N LEU A 75 8.17 -0.78 -15.16
CA LEU A 75 7.58 -0.48 -16.47
C LEU A 75 8.17 0.81 -17.08
N ALA A 76 8.62 1.73 -16.25
CA ALA A 76 9.29 2.96 -16.67
C ALA A 76 10.78 2.78 -16.97
N MET A 77 11.41 1.67 -16.53
CA MET A 77 12.85 1.43 -16.70
C MET A 77 13.37 1.61 -18.12
N PRO A 78 12.69 1.11 -19.18
CA PRO A 78 13.17 1.33 -20.55
C PRO A 78 13.23 2.81 -20.93
N GLY A 79 12.25 3.61 -20.51
CA GLY A 79 12.26 5.06 -20.74
C GLY A 79 13.34 5.77 -19.93
N LEU A 80 13.57 5.37 -18.67
CA LEU A 80 14.65 5.92 -17.85
C LEU A 80 16.04 5.63 -18.45
N GLU A 81 16.23 4.46 -19.03
CA GLU A 81 17.47 4.10 -19.72
C GLU A 81 17.63 4.90 -21.02
N ALA A 82 16.58 4.97 -21.83
CA ALA A 82 16.63 5.63 -23.14
C ALA A 82 16.78 7.15 -23.03
N ASP A 83 15.99 7.79 -22.15
CA ASP A 83 15.91 9.25 -22.05
C ASP A 83 17.03 9.84 -21.17
N LEU A 84 17.42 9.16 -20.09
CA LEU A 84 18.34 9.69 -19.09
C LEU A 84 19.70 8.99 -19.09
N GLY A 85 19.89 7.94 -19.91
CA GLY A 85 21.14 7.17 -19.95
C GLY A 85 21.47 6.46 -18.64
N ILE A 86 20.50 6.26 -17.73
CA ILE A 86 20.73 5.55 -16.47
C ILE A 86 20.95 4.08 -16.76
N SER A 87 22.11 3.55 -16.31
CA SER A 87 22.48 2.18 -16.59
C SER A 87 21.48 1.17 -15.99
N LYS A 88 21.29 0.02 -16.67
CA LYS A 88 20.49 -1.11 -16.13
C LYS A 88 20.99 -1.57 -14.75
N THR A 89 22.29 -1.47 -14.52
CA THR A 89 22.89 -1.81 -13.23
C THR A 89 22.38 -0.89 -12.13
N SER A 90 22.38 0.44 -12.36
CA SER A 90 21.86 1.42 -11.39
C SER A 90 20.37 1.22 -11.12
N LEU A 91 19.57 0.99 -12.16
CA LEU A 91 18.15 0.70 -12.03
C LEU A 91 17.90 -0.63 -11.28
N GLY A 92 18.73 -1.64 -11.50
CA GLY A 92 18.71 -2.90 -10.77
C GLY A 92 19.06 -2.74 -9.29
N ILE A 93 20.03 -1.86 -8.97
CA ILE A 93 20.36 -1.51 -7.58
C ILE A 93 19.17 -0.85 -6.88
N PHE A 94 18.46 0.07 -7.56
CA PHE A 94 17.25 0.69 -7.00
C PHE A 94 16.20 -0.34 -6.64
N LEU A 95 15.95 -1.33 -7.52
CA LEU A 95 14.99 -2.41 -7.24
C LEU A 95 15.43 -3.27 -6.06
N THR A 96 16.70 -3.61 -5.98
CA THR A 96 17.26 -4.44 -4.90
C THR A 96 17.17 -3.73 -3.55
N LEU A 97 17.62 -2.47 -3.49
CA LEU A 97 17.55 -1.65 -2.27
C LEU A 97 16.11 -1.45 -1.82
N ASN A 98 15.21 -1.12 -2.75
CA ASN A 98 13.80 -0.99 -2.44
C ASN A 98 13.23 -2.29 -1.86
N GLY A 99 13.56 -3.45 -2.43
CA GLY A 99 13.12 -4.76 -1.95
C GLY A 99 13.61 -5.08 -0.53
N LEU A 100 14.89 -4.83 -0.25
CA LEU A 100 15.50 -5.04 1.08
C LEU A 100 14.84 -4.12 2.12
N VAL A 101 14.77 -2.83 1.82
CA VAL A 101 14.19 -1.82 2.72
C VAL A 101 12.71 -2.08 2.96
N TYR A 102 11.96 -2.46 1.94
CA TYR A 102 10.58 -2.90 2.07
C TYR A 102 10.43 -4.10 3.02
N GLY A 103 11.30 -5.11 2.86
CA GLY A 103 11.29 -6.28 3.75
C GLY A 103 11.48 -5.91 5.21
N LEU A 104 12.53 -5.12 5.52
CA LEU A 104 12.80 -4.62 6.87
C LEU A 104 11.68 -3.72 7.40
N SER A 105 11.18 -2.84 6.56
CA SER A 105 10.12 -1.90 6.88
C SER A 105 8.83 -2.61 7.31
N ARG A 106 8.52 -3.78 6.76
CA ARG A 106 7.34 -4.57 7.15
C ARG A 106 7.35 -4.98 8.62
N PHE A 107 8.52 -5.31 9.19
CA PHE A 107 8.64 -5.65 10.61
C PHE A 107 8.32 -4.43 11.48
N VAL A 108 8.94 -3.30 11.20
CA VAL A 108 8.70 -2.06 11.95
C VAL A 108 7.24 -1.61 11.82
N ASN A 109 6.72 -1.60 10.60
CA ASN A 109 5.34 -1.19 10.34
C ASN A 109 4.32 -2.21 10.87
N GLY A 110 4.68 -3.48 11.06
CA GLY A 110 3.86 -4.45 11.78
C GLY A 110 3.62 -4.03 13.23
N ILE A 111 4.69 -3.69 13.96
CA ILE A 111 4.61 -3.20 15.34
C ILE A 111 3.82 -1.89 15.43
N LEU A 112 4.03 -0.97 14.49
CA LEU A 112 3.31 0.29 14.43
C LEU A 112 1.82 0.09 14.12
N ALA A 113 1.49 -0.82 13.21
CA ALA A 113 0.11 -1.14 12.85
C ALA A 113 -0.69 -1.70 14.04
N ASP A 114 -0.04 -2.40 14.97
CA ASP A 114 -0.69 -2.91 16.18
C ASP A 114 -1.02 -1.81 17.20
N ARG A 115 -0.28 -0.71 17.19
CA ARG A 115 -0.45 0.40 18.12
C ARG A 115 -1.29 1.54 17.57
N LEU A 116 -1.27 1.74 16.25
CA LEU A 116 -1.95 2.86 15.58
C LEU A 116 -3.32 2.45 15.04
N ASN A 117 -4.12 3.44 14.66
CA ASN A 117 -5.38 3.18 13.98
C ASN A 117 -5.11 2.71 12.55
N ALA A 118 -5.43 1.44 12.26
CA ALA A 118 -5.12 0.76 11.02
C ALA A 118 -5.64 1.50 9.76
N ARG A 119 -6.81 2.17 9.82
CA ARG A 119 -7.38 2.92 8.71
C ARG A 119 -6.51 4.13 8.34
N PHE A 120 -6.20 4.96 9.32
CA PHE A 120 -5.37 6.14 9.09
C PHE A 120 -3.94 5.76 8.73
N PHE A 121 -3.40 4.70 9.34
CA PHE A 121 -2.05 4.25 9.08
C PHE A 121 -1.87 3.78 7.63
N MET A 122 -2.82 3.02 7.09
CA MET A 122 -2.81 2.59 5.70
C MET A 122 -2.98 3.76 4.73
N ALA A 123 -3.96 4.64 4.99
CA ALA A 123 -4.23 5.80 4.14
C ALA A 123 -3.05 6.77 4.09
N THR A 124 -2.46 7.08 5.26
CA THR A 124 -1.26 7.95 5.33
C THR A 124 -0.07 7.34 4.61
N GLY A 125 0.16 6.03 4.81
CA GLY A 125 1.23 5.32 4.11
C GLY A 125 1.07 5.36 2.60
N LEU A 126 -0.15 5.14 2.09
CA LEU A 126 -0.44 5.23 0.65
C LEU A 126 -0.26 6.65 0.10
N ALA A 127 -0.74 7.67 0.82
CA ALA A 127 -0.55 9.06 0.44
C ALA A 127 0.94 9.45 0.37
N LEU A 128 1.73 9.03 1.35
CA LEU A 128 3.18 9.29 1.37
C LEU A 128 3.90 8.52 0.25
N CYS A 129 3.50 7.28 -0.07
CA CYS A 129 4.01 6.56 -1.24
C CYS A 129 3.71 7.31 -2.54
N ALA A 130 2.51 7.85 -2.68
CA ALA A 130 2.13 8.65 -3.84
C ALA A 130 2.98 9.91 -3.95
N LEU A 131 3.20 10.63 -2.85
CA LEU A 131 4.08 11.82 -2.83
C LEU A 131 5.53 11.47 -3.18
N ALA A 132 6.08 10.35 -2.69
CA ALA A 132 7.42 9.89 -3.06
C ALA A 132 7.52 9.59 -4.56
N ASN A 133 6.47 9.01 -5.16
CA ASN A 133 6.39 8.78 -6.61
C ASN A 133 6.28 10.09 -7.40
N PHE A 134 5.48 11.06 -6.95
CA PHE A 134 5.45 12.38 -7.55
C PHE A 134 6.85 13.02 -7.55
N ALA A 135 7.51 13.02 -6.40
CA ALA A 135 8.86 13.55 -6.26
C ALA A 135 9.87 12.84 -7.18
N PHE A 136 9.76 11.51 -7.31
CA PHE A 136 10.59 10.74 -8.24
C PHE A 136 10.45 11.22 -9.69
N GLY A 137 9.22 11.51 -10.13
CA GLY A 137 8.95 12.04 -11.48
C GLY A 137 9.57 13.39 -11.76
N PHE A 138 9.86 14.20 -10.74
CA PHE A 138 10.56 15.49 -10.82
C PHE A 138 12.09 15.37 -10.67
N GLY A 139 12.65 14.15 -10.74
CA GLY A 139 14.07 13.93 -10.51
C GLY A 139 15.00 14.78 -11.39
N VAL A 140 14.67 14.95 -12.67
CA VAL A 140 15.44 15.79 -13.61
C VAL A 140 15.37 17.25 -13.18
N ASP A 141 14.16 17.77 -12.97
CA ASP A 141 13.95 19.18 -12.63
C ASP A 141 14.65 19.56 -11.31
N VAL A 142 14.60 18.68 -10.32
CA VAL A 142 15.29 18.87 -9.04
C VAL A 142 16.80 18.81 -9.22
N SER A 143 17.32 17.92 -10.06
CA SER A 143 18.76 17.80 -10.31
C SER A 143 19.30 19.03 -11.06
N GLU A 144 18.57 19.52 -12.06
CA GLU A 144 18.89 20.78 -12.75
C GLU A 144 18.88 21.98 -11.80
N TRP A 145 17.89 22.05 -10.91
CA TRP A 145 17.84 23.12 -9.92
C TRP A 145 19.00 23.11 -8.92
N ILE A 146 19.46 21.92 -8.50
CA ILE A 146 20.57 21.78 -7.54
C ILE A 146 21.91 22.05 -8.19
N THR A 147 22.13 21.53 -9.42
CA THR A 147 23.46 21.60 -10.07
C THR A 147 23.64 22.83 -10.96
N GLY A 148 22.53 23.43 -11.40
CA GLY A 148 22.51 24.49 -12.41
C GLY A 148 22.84 24.00 -13.83
N GLU A 149 22.98 22.68 -14.02
CA GLU A 149 23.32 22.04 -15.29
C GLU A 149 22.27 21.02 -15.69
N SER A 150 22.01 20.87 -16.99
CA SER A 150 21.08 19.88 -17.56
C SER A 150 21.78 18.61 -18.05
N SER A 151 23.12 18.54 -17.94
CA SER A 151 23.93 17.39 -18.36
C SER A 151 25.29 17.44 -17.67
N GLY A 152 26.02 16.32 -17.70
CA GLY A 152 27.35 16.23 -17.12
C GLY A 152 27.40 15.26 -15.92
N SER A 153 28.61 15.02 -15.41
CA SER A 153 28.81 14.03 -14.35
C SER A 153 28.15 14.42 -13.02
N GLN A 154 28.16 15.73 -12.69
CA GLN A 154 27.56 16.22 -11.46
C GLN A 154 26.04 16.13 -11.51
N PHE A 155 25.42 16.51 -12.62
CA PHE A 155 24.00 16.33 -12.86
C PHE A 155 23.60 14.85 -12.75
N ASN A 156 24.28 13.95 -13.47
CA ASN A 156 23.98 12.51 -13.46
C ASN A 156 24.10 11.90 -12.07
N ASN A 157 25.12 12.27 -11.29
CA ASN A 157 25.28 11.77 -9.94
C ASN A 157 24.15 12.25 -9.02
N THR A 158 23.77 13.52 -9.12
CA THR A 158 22.66 14.11 -8.35
C THR A 158 21.35 13.45 -8.71
N LEU A 159 21.09 13.25 -10.00
CA LEU A 159 19.89 12.59 -10.53
C LEU A 159 19.77 11.17 -9.99
N ILE A 160 20.82 10.35 -10.13
CA ILE A 160 20.83 8.96 -9.64
C ILE A 160 20.63 8.92 -8.12
N LEU A 161 21.31 9.80 -7.38
CA LEU A 161 21.19 9.86 -5.92
C LEU A 161 19.76 10.25 -5.51
N PHE A 162 19.22 11.31 -6.08
CA PHE A 162 17.86 11.79 -5.74
C PHE A 162 16.80 10.74 -6.05
N MET A 163 16.82 10.19 -7.27
CA MET A 163 15.86 9.16 -7.68
C MET A 163 16.00 7.90 -6.85
N GLY A 164 17.24 7.49 -6.56
CA GLY A 164 17.51 6.33 -5.69
C GLY A 164 16.98 6.52 -4.28
N VAL A 165 17.20 7.69 -3.67
CA VAL A 165 16.68 8.03 -2.33
C VAL A 165 15.14 8.01 -2.34
N MET A 166 14.50 8.67 -3.31
CA MET A 166 13.03 8.68 -3.40
C MET A 166 12.46 7.28 -3.55
N TRP A 167 13.14 6.41 -4.32
CA TRP A 167 12.71 5.05 -4.51
C TRP A 167 12.89 4.17 -3.25
N VAL A 168 13.96 4.37 -2.50
CA VAL A 168 14.17 3.73 -1.19
C VAL A 168 13.14 4.19 -0.16
N VAL A 169 12.86 5.50 -0.10
CA VAL A 169 11.79 6.07 0.74
C VAL A 169 10.44 5.45 0.39
N ASN A 170 10.12 5.32 -0.90
CA ASN A 170 8.92 4.62 -1.34
C ASN A 170 8.90 3.17 -0.80
N GLY A 171 10.01 2.44 -0.87
CA GLY A 171 10.14 1.09 -0.31
C GLY A 171 9.85 1.01 1.19
N MET A 172 10.34 1.97 1.97
CA MET A 172 10.01 2.07 3.41
C MET A 172 8.52 2.27 3.65
N LEU A 173 7.91 3.18 2.92
CA LEU A 173 6.49 3.52 3.03
C LEU A 173 5.58 2.39 2.54
N GLN A 174 6.00 1.62 1.56
CA GLN A 174 5.28 0.44 1.06
C GLN A 174 5.02 -0.61 2.16
N GLY A 175 5.90 -0.68 3.18
CA GLY A 175 5.72 -1.56 4.33
C GLY A 175 4.48 -1.28 5.17
N THR A 176 3.86 -0.11 5.04
CA THR A 176 2.63 0.27 5.76
C THR A 176 1.36 -0.36 5.17
N GLY A 177 1.42 -0.98 3.99
CA GLY A 177 0.22 -1.46 3.28
C GLY A 177 -0.37 -2.75 3.87
N PHE A 178 0.43 -3.81 4.02
CA PHE A 178 -0.04 -5.13 4.41
C PHE A 178 -0.46 -5.25 5.89
N PRO A 179 0.34 -4.80 6.89
CA PRO A 179 0.05 -5.07 8.29
C PRO A 179 -1.32 -4.54 8.76
N PRO A 180 -1.74 -3.30 8.43
CA PRO A 180 -3.05 -2.81 8.83
C PRO A 180 -4.20 -3.57 8.14
N CYS A 181 -4.02 -4.03 6.90
CA CYS A 181 -5.01 -4.87 6.22
C CYS A 181 -5.20 -6.19 6.94
N ALA A 182 -4.11 -6.89 7.26
CA ALA A 182 -4.17 -8.16 7.98
C ALA A 182 -4.88 -8.01 9.32
N ARG A 183 -4.54 -6.96 10.08
CA ARG A 183 -5.18 -6.66 11.37
C ARG A 183 -6.68 -6.38 11.22
N LEU A 184 -7.09 -5.58 10.25
CA LEU A 184 -8.50 -5.28 10.01
C LEU A 184 -9.27 -6.55 9.61
N LEU A 185 -8.72 -7.35 8.71
CA LEU A 185 -9.38 -8.56 8.23
C LEU A 185 -9.52 -9.61 9.34
N THR A 186 -8.49 -9.84 10.15
CA THR A 186 -8.57 -10.78 11.28
C THR A 186 -9.54 -10.31 12.36
N HIS A 187 -9.77 -9.00 12.48
CA HIS A 187 -10.73 -8.44 13.43
C HIS A 187 -12.19 -8.54 12.95
N TRP A 188 -12.42 -8.35 11.64
CA TRP A 188 -13.78 -8.31 11.08
C TRP A 188 -14.28 -9.64 10.52
N ILE A 189 -13.39 -10.60 10.26
CA ILE A 189 -13.75 -11.85 9.61
C ILE A 189 -13.67 -13.00 10.62
N PRO A 190 -14.77 -13.77 10.79
CA PRO A 190 -14.78 -14.96 11.64
C PRO A 190 -13.72 -15.97 11.23
N PRO A 191 -13.09 -16.69 12.17
CA PRO A 191 -12.04 -17.68 11.88
C PRO A 191 -12.42 -18.71 10.81
N LYS A 192 -13.69 -19.14 10.79
CA LYS A 192 -14.22 -20.13 9.83
C LYS A 192 -14.17 -19.65 8.37
N GLU A 193 -14.29 -18.34 8.14
CA GLU A 193 -14.31 -17.73 6.82
C GLU A 193 -12.99 -17.01 6.46
N LEU A 194 -12.09 -16.89 7.45
CA LEU A 194 -10.88 -16.04 7.33
C LEU A 194 -9.99 -16.50 6.18
N ALA A 195 -9.71 -17.80 6.09
CA ALA A 195 -8.84 -18.33 5.04
C ALA A 195 -9.36 -18.02 3.62
N THR A 196 -10.64 -18.28 3.38
CA THR A 196 -11.28 -18.03 2.08
C THR A 196 -11.29 -16.53 1.75
N LYS A 197 -11.67 -15.68 2.69
CA LYS A 197 -11.72 -14.23 2.46
C LYS A 197 -10.34 -13.61 2.32
N MET A 198 -9.34 -14.11 3.05
CA MET A 198 -7.94 -13.70 2.87
C MET A 198 -7.40 -14.12 1.50
N SER A 199 -7.78 -15.29 0.98
CA SER A 199 -7.41 -15.71 -0.38
C SER A 199 -8.03 -14.79 -1.42
N VAL A 200 -9.31 -14.44 -1.29
CA VAL A 200 -9.97 -13.45 -2.16
C VAL A 200 -9.31 -12.09 -2.03
N TRP A 201 -9.06 -11.62 -0.80
CA TRP A 201 -8.37 -10.35 -0.58
C TRP A 201 -6.98 -10.33 -1.24
N ASN A 202 -6.27 -11.45 -1.18
CA ASN A 202 -4.92 -11.55 -1.76
C ASN A 202 -4.89 -11.37 -3.28
N THR A 203 -6.01 -11.58 -4.00
CA THR A 203 -6.08 -11.30 -5.45
C THR A 203 -5.92 -9.81 -5.78
N SER A 204 -6.18 -8.92 -4.81
CA SER A 204 -6.09 -7.47 -5.00
C SER A 204 -4.72 -7.00 -5.50
N HIS A 205 -3.63 -7.61 -5.03
CA HIS A 205 -2.29 -7.27 -5.48
C HIS A 205 -2.05 -7.65 -6.94
N SER A 206 -2.56 -8.78 -7.40
CA SER A 206 -2.45 -9.21 -8.80
C SER A 206 -3.29 -8.32 -9.71
N ILE A 207 -4.50 -7.94 -9.26
CA ILE A 207 -5.36 -6.99 -9.98
C ILE A 207 -4.67 -5.64 -10.09
N GLY A 208 -4.15 -5.09 -8.98
CA GLY A 208 -3.42 -3.82 -8.97
C GLY A 208 -2.18 -3.86 -9.86
N ALA A 209 -1.40 -4.93 -9.80
CA ALA A 209 -0.23 -5.11 -10.65
C ALA A 209 -0.61 -5.20 -12.15
N GLY A 210 -1.66 -5.94 -12.49
CA GLY A 210 -2.15 -6.05 -13.87
C GLY A 210 -2.65 -4.72 -14.43
N LEU A 211 -3.45 -3.99 -13.65
CA LEU A 211 -3.98 -2.70 -14.06
C LEU A 211 -2.87 -1.66 -14.30
N VAL A 212 -1.85 -1.60 -13.44
CA VAL A 212 -0.74 -0.66 -13.65
C VAL A 212 0.12 -1.04 -14.85
N VAL A 213 0.25 -2.33 -15.18
CA VAL A 213 0.94 -2.77 -16.41
C VAL A 213 0.22 -2.22 -17.64
N ILE A 214 -1.09 -2.38 -17.71
CA ILE A 214 -1.90 -1.86 -18.83
C ILE A 214 -1.79 -0.32 -18.89
N LEU A 215 -1.94 0.35 -17.74
CA LEU A 215 -1.86 1.81 -17.65
C LEU A 215 -0.49 2.34 -18.10
N CYS A 216 0.60 1.82 -17.55
CA CYS A 216 1.94 2.29 -17.89
C CYS A 216 2.34 1.89 -19.33
N GLY A 217 1.90 0.72 -19.82
CA GLY A 217 2.07 0.34 -21.22
C GLY A 217 1.41 1.36 -22.18
N TYR A 218 0.17 1.74 -21.87
CA TYR A 218 -0.53 2.79 -22.62
C TYR A 218 0.20 4.15 -22.54
N ILE A 219 0.63 4.54 -21.34
CA ILE A 219 1.38 5.79 -21.13
C ILE A 219 2.66 5.82 -21.97
N MET A 220 3.47 4.75 -21.91
CA MET A 220 4.75 4.67 -22.61
C MET A 220 4.59 4.68 -24.16
N SER A 221 3.43 4.27 -24.67
CA SER A 221 3.17 4.23 -26.12
C SER A 221 2.42 5.46 -26.67
N HIS A 222 1.87 6.34 -25.80
CA HIS A 222 1.03 7.46 -26.25
C HIS A 222 1.39 8.81 -25.62
N MET A 223 2.20 8.81 -24.57
CA MET A 223 2.57 10.05 -23.85
C MET A 223 4.05 10.37 -24.06
N GLY A 224 4.42 11.60 -23.75
CA GLY A 224 5.78 12.11 -23.98
C GLY A 224 5.81 13.11 -25.14
N THR A 225 7.00 13.51 -25.55
CA THR A 225 7.21 14.51 -26.61
C THR A 225 7.84 13.86 -27.85
N GLY A 226 7.33 14.22 -29.02
CA GLY A 226 7.77 13.69 -30.31
C GLY A 226 7.44 12.21 -30.54
N ASP A 227 7.86 11.68 -31.69
CA ASP A 227 7.58 10.29 -32.10
C ASP A 227 8.27 9.25 -31.21
N ALA A 228 9.35 9.62 -30.52
CA ALA A 228 10.08 8.77 -29.58
C ALA A 228 9.47 8.74 -28.16
N HIS A 229 8.37 9.46 -27.92
CA HIS A 229 7.70 9.56 -26.62
C HIS A 229 8.64 9.93 -25.44
N VAL A 230 9.61 10.82 -25.70
CA VAL A 230 10.59 11.27 -24.69
C VAL A 230 9.86 11.83 -23.46
N GLY A 231 10.30 11.42 -22.27
CA GLY A 231 9.70 11.83 -21.00
C GLY A 231 8.41 11.08 -20.63
N ALA A 232 7.95 10.12 -21.43
CA ALA A 232 6.76 9.31 -21.10
C ALA A 232 6.88 8.60 -19.76
N TRP A 233 8.08 8.21 -19.34
CA TRP A 233 8.36 7.57 -18.06
C TRP A 233 7.90 8.40 -16.85
N ARG A 234 7.92 9.77 -16.94
CA ARG A 234 7.44 10.65 -15.86
C ARG A 234 5.97 10.41 -15.56
N TRP A 235 5.16 10.24 -16.59
CA TRP A 235 3.73 9.98 -16.46
C TRP A 235 3.43 8.62 -15.83
N CYS A 236 4.34 7.64 -15.97
CA CYS A 236 4.25 6.36 -15.26
C CYS A 236 4.42 6.52 -13.73
N PHE A 237 4.95 7.63 -13.26
CA PHE A 237 4.99 7.96 -11.83
C PHE A 237 3.83 8.89 -11.43
N TRP A 238 3.54 9.92 -12.21
CA TRP A 238 2.56 10.92 -11.84
C TRP A 238 1.12 10.42 -11.89
N ILE A 239 0.70 9.73 -12.94
CA ILE A 239 -0.68 9.24 -13.07
C ILE A 239 -1.01 8.18 -12.01
N PRO A 240 -0.23 7.09 -11.83
CA PRO A 240 -0.48 6.13 -10.77
C PRO A 240 -0.41 6.74 -9.36
N ALA A 241 0.47 7.72 -9.14
CA ALA A 241 0.54 8.45 -7.88
C ALA A 241 -0.72 9.29 -7.63
N GLY A 242 -1.22 10.00 -8.63
CA GLY A 242 -2.46 10.77 -8.54
C GLY A 242 -3.66 9.89 -8.18
N ILE A 243 -3.81 8.73 -8.85
CA ILE A 243 -4.85 7.75 -8.57
C ILE A 243 -4.72 7.21 -7.13
N SER A 244 -3.50 6.87 -6.71
CA SER A 244 -3.23 6.33 -5.37
C SER A 244 -3.46 7.37 -4.29
N PHE A 245 -3.10 8.64 -4.53
CA PHE A 245 -3.35 9.74 -3.60
C PHE A 245 -4.84 10.01 -3.43
N ALA A 246 -5.60 10.04 -4.53
CA ALA A 246 -7.06 10.17 -4.49
C ALA A 246 -7.71 9.01 -3.71
N GLY A 247 -7.25 7.78 -3.93
CA GLY A 247 -7.72 6.61 -3.19
C GLY A 247 -7.32 6.57 -1.71
N ALA A 248 -6.28 7.30 -1.30
CA ALA A 248 -5.89 7.42 0.10
C ALA A 248 -6.82 8.37 0.90
N ILE A 249 -7.47 9.30 0.23
CA ILE A 249 -8.37 10.29 0.85
C ILE A 249 -9.82 9.78 0.91
N GLY A 250 -10.26 8.94 -0.03
CA GLY A 250 -11.62 8.39 -0.14
C GLY A 250 -11.86 7.19 0.77
#